data_7a92e19d4b4ecfcd5121c364968ad6dd
#
_entry.id   7a92e19d4b4ecfcd5121c364968ad6dd
#
_cell.length_a   1.000
_cell.length_b   1.000
_cell.length_c   1.000
_cell.angle_alpha   90.00
_cell.angle_beta   90.00
_cell.angle_gamma   90.00
#
_symmetry.space_group_name_H-M   'P 1'
#
loop_
_entity.id
_entity.type
_entity.pdbx_description
1 polymer ?
#
loop_
_entity_poly.entity_id
_entity_poly.type
_entity_poly.pdbx_seq_one_letter_code
_entity_poly.pdbx_strand_id
1 'polypeptide(L)'
;MSAFDAEVTVRRTRFTNQQSGWAVVEAQGDDGEELVLVGPLVHLEARERAHVVGTRVIDPRYGPQVRVQHAEPLYPGDEQALLAYLRRVRHIGPRRAAALLERHGPAAVLQSIDADPAGAFAAVGLTRERARQAARSWDELRVTRQLHMLLAPHGLAYLATRIHQHYGAGAHRLIARSPYALTSVFGVGFALADRIARGLGVAADGPQ
;
A
#
# COMPACT_ATOMS: atom_id res chain seq x y z
N MET A 1 6.50 18.18 -21.39
CA MET A 1 6.16 17.60 -20.09
C MET A 1 4.69 17.90 -19.84
N SER A 2 3.84 16.89 -19.62
CA SER A 2 2.42 17.07 -19.30
C SER A 2 2.11 16.40 -17.97
N ALA A 3 1.13 16.96 -17.23
CA ALA A 3 0.66 16.37 -15.98
C ALA A 3 0.10 14.96 -16.26
N PHE A 4 0.26 14.06 -15.30
CA PHE A 4 -0.33 12.73 -15.28
C PHE A 4 -1.07 12.57 -13.96
N ASP A 5 -2.34 12.21 -14.06
CA ASP A 5 -3.23 11.98 -12.92
C ASP A 5 -4.25 10.94 -13.36
N ALA A 6 -4.02 9.67 -13.00
CA ALA A 6 -4.87 8.56 -13.45
C ALA A 6 -4.75 7.32 -12.56
N GLU A 7 -5.75 6.46 -12.66
CA GLU A 7 -5.70 5.11 -12.11
C GLU A 7 -4.99 4.16 -13.07
N VAL A 8 -4.18 3.29 -12.52
CA VAL A 8 -3.40 2.31 -13.26
C VAL A 8 -3.41 0.95 -12.56
N THR A 9 -3.20 -0.12 -13.34
CA THR A 9 -2.96 -1.46 -12.83
C THR A 9 -1.49 -1.81 -12.98
N VAL A 10 -0.82 -2.14 -11.89
CA VAL A 10 0.57 -2.59 -11.88
C VAL A 10 0.70 -3.94 -12.59
N ARG A 11 1.57 -4.04 -13.59
CA ARG A 11 1.85 -5.27 -14.33
C ARG A 11 3.03 -6.03 -13.73
N ARG A 12 4.15 -5.37 -13.62
CA ARG A 12 5.37 -5.91 -12.99
C ARG A 12 6.32 -4.81 -12.56
N THR A 13 7.19 -5.15 -11.63
CA THR A 13 8.29 -4.30 -11.23
C THR A 13 9.56 -4.69 -11.99
N ARG A 14 10.21 -3.72 -12.63
CA ARG A 14 11.50 -3.89 -13.33
C ARG A 14 12.69 -3.70 -12.41
N PHE A 15 12.58 -2.76 -11.49
CA PHE A 15 13.65 -2.38 -10.59
C PHE A 15 13.11 -1.83 -9.27
N THR A 16 13.79 -2.11 -8.17
CA THR A 16 13.49 -1.54 -6.84
C THR A 16 14.76 -1.15 -6.11
N ASN A 17 14.69 -0.03 -5.38
CA ASN A 17 15.65 0.34 -4.36
C ASN A 17 14.90 0.56 -3.04
N GLN A 18 15.00 -0.42 -2.15
CA GLN A 18 14.30 -0.41 -0.86
C GLN A 18 14.73 0.72 0.08
N GLN A 19 15.97 1.22 -0.06
CA GLN A 19 16.48 2.28 0.81
C GLN A 19 15.86 3.64 0.47
N SER A 20 15.75 3.95 -0.83
CA SER A 20 15.20 5.21 -1.30
C SER A 20 13.70 5.16 -1.57
N GLY A 21 13.09 3.97 -1.59
CA GLY A 21 11.71 3.76 -2.02
C GLY A 21 11.50 3.86 -3.53
N TRP A 22 12.60 4.02 -4.30
CA TRP A 22 12.54 4.21 -5.75
C TRP A 22 12.30 2.89 -6.48
N ALA A 23 11.38 2.90 -7.43
CA ALA A 23 11.15 1.76 -8.29
C ALA A 23 10.84 2.18 -9.74
N VAL A 24 11.04 1.23 -10.64
CA VAL A 24 10.59 1.29 -12.03
C VAL A 24 9.54 0.19 -12.21
N VAL A 25 8.33 0.58 -12.56
CA VAL A 25 7.15 -0.28 -12.61
C VAL A 25 6.51 -0.18 -13.98
N GLU A 26 6.18 -1.33 -14.58
CA GLU A 26 5.27 -1.38 -15.73
C GLU A 26 3.84 -1.42 -15.22
N ALA A 27 3.01 -0.57 -15.79
CA ALA A 27 1.60 -0.48 -15.45
C ALA A 27 0.76 -0.33 -16.72
N GLN A 28 -0.53 -0.51 -16.59
CA GLN A 28 -1.50 -0.27 -17.63
C GLN A 28 -2.56 0.71 -17.12
N GLY A 29 -2.83 1.75 -17.88
CA GLY A 29 -3.94 2.65 -17.66
C GLY A 29 -5.29 1.98 -17.95
N ASP A 30 -6.37 2.57 -17.44
CA ASP A 30 -7.73 2.05 -17.68
C ASP A 30 -8.14 2.12 -19.17
N ASP A 31 -7.50 2.98 -19.94
CA ASP A 31 -7.62 3.08 -21.41
C ASP A 31 -6.82 2.01 -22.17
N GLY A 32 -6.08 1.15 -21.47
CA GLY A 32 -5.23 0.12 -22.03
C GLY A 32 -3.81 0.59 -22.38
N GLU A 33 -3.46 1.87 -22.18
CA GLU A 33 -2.12 2.40 -22.42
C GLU A 33 -1.08 1.68 -21.55
N GLU A 34 0.00 1.21 -22.18
CA GLU A 34 1.15 0.68 -21.44
C GLU A 34 2.03 1.82 -20.94
N LEU A 35 2.31 1.82 -19.64
CA LEU A 35 3.01 2.88 -18.95
C LEU A 35 4.27 2.35 -18.26
N VAL A 36 5.33 3.15 -18.28
CA VAL A 36 6.50 2.97 -17.42
C VAL A 36 6.45 4.05 -16.34
N LEU A 37 6.26 3.64 -15.09
CA LEU A 37 6.21 4.52 -13.92
C LEU A 37 7.55 4.50 -13.22
N VAL A 38 8.06 5.67 -12.82
CA VAL A 38 9.37 5.83 -12.18
C VAL A 38 9.24 6.77 -10.99
N GLY A 39 9.57 6.30 -9.80
CA GLY A 39 9.44 7.14 -8.59
C GLY A 39 9.34 6.35 -7.29
N PRO A 40 8.70 6.89 -6.24
CA PRO A 40 8.55 6.26 -4.93
C PRO A 40 7.46 5.18 -4.95
N LEU A 41 7.70 4.07 -5.68
CA LEU A 41 6.72 3.05 -6.04
C LEU A 41 7.00 1.67 -5.42
N VAL A 42 8.02 1.54 -4.56
CA VAL A 42 8.45 0.24 -4.01
C VAL A 42 7.34 -0.48 -3.20
N HIS A 43 6.32 0.26 -2.78
CA HIS A 43 5.18 -0.24 -2.02
C HIS A 43 4.07 -0.85 -2.90
N LEU A 44 4.13 -0.65 -4.22
CA LEU A 44 3.15 -1.21 -5.16
C LEU A 44 3.55 -2.62 -5.57
N GLU A 45 2.55 -3.50 -5.62
CA GLU A 45 2.73 -4.90 -6.02
C GLU A 45 2.06 -5.19 -7.37
N ALA A 46 2.51 -6.26 -8.01
CA ALA A 46 1.92 -6.71 -9.27
C ALA A 46 0.42 -7.03 -9.09
N ARG A 47 -0.39 -6.60 -10.05
CA ARG A 47 -1.86 -6.69 -10.10
C ARG A 47 -2.58 -5.76 -9.11
N GLU A 48 -1.88 -4.89 -8.43
CA GLU A 48 -2.48 -3.86 -7.59
C GLU A 48 -2.92 -2.68 -8.46
N ARG A 49 -4.10 -2.11 -8.15
CA ARG A 49 -4.53 -0.84 -8.71
C ARG A 49 -4.01 0.30 -7.84
N ALA A 50 -3.60 1.37 -8.48
CA ALA A 50 -3.14 2.56 -7.79
C ALA A 50 -3.60 3.82 -8.52
N HIS A 51 -3.93 4.85 -7.77
CA HIS A 51 -4.06 6.22 -8.28
C HIS A 51 -2.67 6.86 -8.29
N VAL A 52 -2.24 7.33 -9.44
CA VAL A 52 -0.89 7.83 -9.68
C VAL A 52 -0.93 9.27 -10.13
N VAL A 53 -0.18 10.12 -9.44
CA VAL A 53 0.03 11.53 -9.81
C VAL A 53 1.51 11.77 -10.12
N GLY A 54 1.76 12.42 -11.25
CA GLY A 54 3.10 12.66 -11.72
C GLY A 54 3.18 13.53 -12.98
N THR A 55 4.23 13.34 -13.74
CA THR A 55 4.49 14.08 -14.98
C THR A 55 4.98 13.12 -16.05
N ARG A 56 4.38 13.17 -17.24
CA ARG A 56 4.88 12.48 -18.42
C ARG A 56 6.16 13.15 -18.88
N VAL A 57 7.21 12.37 -19.04
CA VAL A 57 8.52 12.81 -19.51
C VAL A 57 9.04 11.85 -20.58
N ILE A 58 9.93 12.33 -21.44
CA ILE A 58 10.71 11.49 -22.35
C ILE A 58 12.13 11.46 -21.81
N ASP A 59 12.53 10.30 -21.31
CA ASP A 59 13.91 10.09 -20.90
C ASP A 59 14.77 9.80 -22.13
N PRO A 60 15.95 10.46 -22.28
CA PRO A 60 16.80 10.28 -23.46
C PRO A 60 17.29 8.85 -23.67
N ARG A 61 17.39 8.06 -22.59
CA ARG A 61 17.91 6.67 -22.61
C ARG A 61 16.80 5.63 -22.58
N TYR A 62 15.72 5.91 -21.85
CA TYR A 62 14.69 4.92 -21.55
C TYR A 62 13.33 5.21 -22.21
N GLY A 63 13.23 6.32 -22.96
CA GLY A 63 12.02 6.68 -23.70
C GLY A 63 10.90 7.27 -22.84
N PRO A 64 9.63 7.12 -23.28
CA PRO A 64 8.48 7.69 -22.59
C PRO A 64 8.27 7.03 -21.21
N GLN A 65 8.08 7.86 -20.18
CA GLN A 65 7.80 7.40 -18.83
C GLN A 65 7.00 8.44 -18.04
N VAL A 66 6.36 8.01 -16.97
CA VAL A 66 5.73 8.87 -15.98
C VAL A 66 6.65 8.99 -14.77
N ARG A 67 7.14 10.20 -14.50
CA ARG A 67 7.84 10.50 -13.27
C ARG A 67 6.82 10.73 -12.18
N VAL A 68 6.68 9.75 -11.30
CA VAL A 68 5.67 9.71 -10.25
C VAL A 68 6.09 10.57 -9.06
N GLN A 69 5.20 11.41 -8.61
CA GLN A 69 5.33 12.21 -7.40
C GLN A 69 4.79 11.43 -6.20
N HIS A 70 3.61 10.85 -6.35
CA HIS A 70 3.03 9.92 -5.39
C HIS A 70 2.10 8.91 -6.08
N ALA A 71 1.91 7.76 -5.43
CA ALA A 71 1.00 6.74 -5.85
C ALA A 71 0.30 6.14 -4.63
N GLU A 72 -1.03 6.10 -4.68
CA GLU A 72 -1.88 5.58 -3.62
C GLU A 72 -2.49 4.25 -4.05
N PRO A 73 -2.25 3.15 -3.30
CA PRO A 73 -2.90 1.88 -3.59
C PRO A 73 -4.41 1.99 -3.41
N LEU A 74 -5.15 1.55 -4.40
CA LEU A 74 -6.61 1.51 -4.35
C LEU A 74 -7.10 0.20 -3.72
N TYR A 75 -8.35 0.22 -3.21
CA TYR A 75 -9.01 -1.02 -2.82
C TYR A 75 -9.21 -1.92 -4.04
N PRO A 76 -9.10 -3.26 -3.88
CA PRO A 76 -9.35 -4.19 -4.96
C PRO A 76 -10.75 -3.96 -5.54
N GLY A 77 -10.83 -3.54 -6.81
CA GLY A 77 -12.09 -3.17 -7.47
C GLY A 77 -12.80 -4.33 -8.15
N ASP A 78 -12.13 -5.47 -8.33
CA ASP A 78 -12.66 -6.64 -8.99
C ASP A 78 -12.29 -7.93 -8.26
N GLU A 79 -12.91 -9.04 -8.64
CA GLU A 79 -12.72 -10.34 -8.01
C GLU A 79 -11.28 -10.86 -8.12
N GLN A 80 -10.59 -10.61 -9.24
CA GLN A 80 -9.21 -11.04 -9.41
C GLN A 80 -8.26 -10.27 -8.49
N ALA A 81 -8.47 -8.98 -8.37
CA ALA A 81 -7.71 -8.12 -7.45
C ALA A 81 -7.96 -8.52 -5.99
N LEU A 82 -9.23 -8.84 -5.62
CA LEU A 82 -9.57 -9.37 -4.30
C LEU A 82 -8.89 -10.71 -4.01
N LEU A 83 -8.89 -11.64 -4.96
CA LEU A 83 -8.18 -12.91 -4.85
C LEU A 83 -6.67 -12.69 -4.65
N ALA A 84 -6.07 -11.81 -5.44
CA ALA A 84 -4.66 -11.47 -5.30
C ALA A 84 -4.35 -10.86 -3.92
N TYR A 85 -5.20 -9.96 -3.45
CA TYR A 85 -5.07 -9.31 -2.13
C TYR A 85 -5.19 -10.32 -0.98
N LEU A 86 -6.20 -11.19 -1.00
CA LEU A 86 -6.40 -12.23 0.03
C LEU A 86 -5.24 -13.23 0.09
N ARG A 87 -4.63 -13.54 -1.05
CA ARG A 87 -3.47 -14.45 -1.13
C ARG A 87 -2.19 -13.89 -0.50
N ARG A 88 -2.13 -12.61 -0.17
CA ARG A 88 -1.04 -12.01 0.61
C ARG A 88 -1.08 -12.41 2.08
N VAL A 89 -2.23 -12.88 2.56
CA VAL A 89 -2.41 -13.36 3.93
C VAL A 89 -1.74 -14.72 4.11
N ARG A 90 -0.99 -14.86 5.17
CA ARG A 90 -0.28 -16.10 5.51
C ARG A 90 -1.27 -17.28 5.55
N HIS A 91 -0.89 -18.42 4.95
CA HIS A 91 -1.69 -19.65 4.83
C HIS A 91 -2.92 -19.54 3.92
N ILE A 92 -3.19 -18.41 3.29
CA ILE A 92 -4.29 -18.25 2.33
C ILE A 92 -3.73 -18.40 0.91
N GLY A 93 -3.88 -19.61 0.38
CA GLY A 93 -3.61 -19.91 -1.03
C GLY A 93 -4.84 -19.71 -1.92
N PRO A 94 -4.73 -20.00 -3.23
CA PRO A 94 -5.80 -19.75 -4.20
C PRO A 94 -7.16 -20.35 -3.80
N ARG A 95 -7.18 -21.59 -3.33
CA ARG A 95 -8.43 -22.29 -2.95
C ARG A 95 -9.12 -21.62 -1.77
N ARG A 96 -8.38 -21.21 -0.74
CA ARG A 96 -8.95 -20.55 0.44
C ARG A 96 -9.38 -19.12 0.15
N ALA A 97 -8.65 -18.42 -0.70
CA ALA A 97 -9.06 -17.09 -1.16
C ALA A 97 -10.38 -17.15 -1.93
N ALA A 98 -10.53 -18.11 -2.85
CA ALA A 98 -11.78 -18.34 -3.57
C ALA A 98 -12.94 -18.71 -2.62
N ALA A 99 -12.70 -19.60 -1.64
CA ALA A 99 -13.70 -19.98 -0.65
C ALA A 99 -14.15 -18.81 0.24
N LEU A 100 -13.25 -17.87 0.57
CA LEU A 100 -13.61 -16.63 1.27
C LEU A 100 -14.52 -15.76 0.43
N LEU A 101 -14.21 -15.58 -0.85
CA LEU A 101 -15.03 -14.81 -1.79
C LEU A 101 -16.40 -15.45 -2.02
N GLU A 102 -16.44 -16.75 -2.23
CA GLU A 102 -17.70 -17.50 -2.39
C GLU A 102 -18.60 -17.38 -1.15
N ARG A 103 -18.00 -17.43 0.04
CA ARG A 103 -18.74 -17.37 1.31
C ARG A 103 -19.31 -16.00 1.62
N HIS A 104 -18.57 -14.93 1.33
CA HIS A 104 -18.91 -13.57 1.79
C HIS A 104 -19.32 -12.62 0.64
N GLY A 105 -19.04 -13.01 -0.60
CA GLY A 105 -19.22 -12.17 -1.78
C GLY A 105 -18.15 -11.08 -1.92
N PRO A 106 -17.90 -10.59 -3.13
CA PRO A 106 -16.85 -9.60 -3.40
C PRO A 106 -17.04 -8.29 -2.63
N ALA A 107 -18.26 -7.83 -2.46
CA ALA A 107 -18.56 -6.58 -1.78
C ALA A 107 -18.36 -6.61 -0.25
N ALA A 108 -18.48 -7.81 0.37
CA ALA A 108 -18.50 -7.94 1.83
C ALA A 108 -17.27 -8.68 2.40
N VAL A 109 -16.46 -9.35 1.59
CA VAL A 109 -15.39 -10.23 2.06
C VAL A 109 -14.37 -9.54 2.97
N LEU A 110 -13.94 -8.33 2.61
CA LEU A 110 -12.94 -7.60 3.39
C LEU A 110 -13.52 -7.16 4.74
N GLN A 111 -14.75 -6.64 4.73
CA GLN A 111 -15.45 -6.23 5.96
C GLN A 111 -15.75 -7.42 6.87
N SER A 112 -16.12 -8.56 6.31
CA SER A 112 -16.37 -9.79 7.08
C SER A 112 -15.11 -10.30 7.76
N ILE A 113 -13.97 -10.25 7.06
CA ILE A 113 -12.67 -10.62 7.65
C ILE A 113 -12.26 -9.59 8.72
N ASP A 114 -12.50 -8.30 8.51
CA ASP A 114 -12.19 -7.25 9.49
C ASP A 114 -12.98 -7.42 10.79
N ALA A 115 -14.21 -7.90 10.71
CA ALA A 115 -15.07 -8.12 11.87
C ALA A 115 -14.59 -9.29 12.76
N ASP A 116 -14.15 -10.40 12.15
CA ASP A 116 -13.60 -11.57 12.86
C ASP A 116 -12.57 -12.30 11.96
N PRO A 117 -11.32 -11.83 11.94
CA PRO A 117 -10.29 -12.43 11.09
C PRO A 117 -10.03 -13.92 11.40
N ALA A 118 -9.96 -14.27 12.68
CA ALA A 118 -9.66 -15.65 13.08
C ALA A 118 -10.78 -16.62 12.73
N GLY A 119 -12.03 -16.22 12.95
CA GLY A 119 -13.22 -17.01 12.56
C GLY A 119 -13.36 -17.15 11.06
N ALA A 120 -13.16 -16.08 10.31
CA ALA A 120 -13.22 -16.10 8.83
C ALA A 120 -12.18 -17.08 8.24
N PHE A 121 -10.94 -17.05 8.75
CA PHE A 121 -9.90 -17.97 8.28
C PHE A 121 -10.09 -19.41 8.76
N ALA A 122 -10.61 -19.62 9.95
CA ALA A 122 -10.99 -20.96 10.41
C ALA A 122 -12.11 -21.57 9.54
N ALA A 123 -13.07 -20.77 9.13
CA ALA A 123 -14.20 -21.19 8.30
C ALA A 123 -13.80 -21.71 6.91
N VAL A 124 -12.59 -21.38 6.43
CA VAL A 124 -12.03 -21.90 5.16
C VAL A 124 -10.99 -23.00 5.38
N GLY A 125 -11.08 -23.72 6.51
CA GLY A 125 -10.32 -24.94 6.78
C GLY A 125 -8.91 -24.71 7.31
N LEU A 126 -8.64 -23.58 7.98
CA LEU A 126 -7.43 -23.43 8.78
C LEU A 126 -7.64 -23.99 10.19
N THR A 127 -6.59 -24.65 10.72
CA THR A 127 -6.55 -25.00 12.13
C THR A 127 -6.54 -23.74 12.98
N ARG A 128 -6.96 -23.83 14.25
CA ARG A 128 -7.01 -22.68 15.19
C ARG A 128 -5.69 -21.90 15.22
N GLU A 129 -4.56 -22.61 15.24
CA GLU A 129 -3.24 -21.96 15.27
C GLU A 129 -2.92 -21.23 13.96
N ARG A 130 -3.17 -21.86 12.80
CA ARG A 130 -2.97 -21.22 11.49
C ARG A 130 -3.94 -20.07 11.25
N ALA A 131 -5.19 -20.17 11.74
CA ALA A 131 -6.16 -19.09 11.65
C ALA A 131 -5.70 -17.85 12.46
N ARG A 132 -5.10 -18.05 13.66
CA ARG A 132 -4.50 -16.95 14.42
C ARG A 132 -3.31 -16.31 13.69
N GLN A 133 -2.45 -17.12 13.06
CA GLN A 133 -1.33 -16.60 12.27
C GLN A 133 -1.82 -15.83 11.03
N ALA A 134 -2.85 -16.31 10.36
CA ALA A 134 -3.50 -15.63 9.26
C ALA A 134 -4.13 -14.30 9.71
N ALA A 135 -4.80 -14.28 10.87
CA ALA A 135 -5.38 -13.06 11.45
C ALA A 135 -4.32 -12.00 11.75
N ARG A 136 -3.17 -12.38 12.32
CA ARG A 136 -2.05 -11.44 12.53
C ARG A 136 -1.52 -10.90 11.20
N SER A 137 -1.34 -11.77 10.21
CA SER A 137 -0.91 -11.36 8.86
C SER A 137 -1.93 -10.43 8.19
N TRP A 138 -3.22 -10.64 8.41
CA TRP A 138 -4.28 -9.73 7.97
C TRP A 138 -4.19 -8.36 8.62
N ASP A 139 -4.01 -8.29 9.94
CA ASP A 139 -3.86 -7.05 10.67
C ASP A 139 -2.63 -6.25 10.22
N GLU A 140 -1.50 -6.93 9.97
CA GLU A 140 -0.29 -6.33 9.42
C GLU A 140 -0.55 -5.72 8.04
N LEU A 141 -1.22 -6.47 7.16
CA LEU A 141 -1.57 -6.02 5.82
C LEU A 141 -2.49 -4.80 5.84
N ARG A 142 -3.49 -4.80 6.72
CA ARG A 142 -4.43 -3.69 6.91
C ARG A 142 -3.75 -2.43 7.41
N VAL A 143 -2.93 -2.54 8.46
CA VAL A 143 -2.19 -1.40 9.03
C VAL A 143 -1.22 -0.82 8.02
N THR A 144 -0.48 -1.66 7.31
CA THR A 144 0.46 -1.22 6.27
C THR A 144 -0.28 -0.47 5.15
N ARG A 145 -1.46 -0.95 4.75
CA ARG A 145 -2.29 -0.26 3.76
C ARG A 145 -2.76 1.11 4.25
N GLN A 146 -3.23 1.21 5.49
CA GLN A 146 -3.61 2.49 6.09
C GLN A 146 -2.44 3.48 6.13
N LEU A 147 -1.23 2.98 6.42
CA LEU A 147 -0.02 3.81 6.37
C LEU A 147 0.34 4.22 4.93
N HIS A 148 0.17 3.34 3.93
CA HIS A 148 0.35 3.71 2.53
C HIS A 148 -0.56 4.88 2.15
N MET A 149 -1.85 4.77 2.46
CA MET A 149 -2.84 5.84 2.18
C MET A 149 -2.48 7.16 2.88
N LEU A 150 -2.03 7.10 4.13
CA LEU A 150 -1.61 8.28 4.90
C LEU A 150 -0.36 8.95 4.33
N LEU A 151 0.59 8.16 3.84
CA LEU A 151 1.92 8.62 3.45
C LEU A 151 2.07 8.88 1.95
N ALA A 152 1.20 8.29 1.11
CA ALA A 152 1.26 8.39 -0.35
C ALA A 152 1.17 9.84 -0.86
N PRO A 153 0.27 10.71 -0.36
CA PRO A 153 0.20 12.10 -0.79
C PRO A 153 1.51 12.90 -0.59
N HIS A 154 2.36 12.41 0.32
CA HIS A 154 3.66 13.02 0.63
C HIS A 154 4.84 12.37 -0.10
N GLY A 155 4.60 11.36 -0.96
CA GLY A 155 5.63 10.57 -1.63
C GLY A 155 6.41 9.66 -0.68
N LEU A 156 5.85 9.31 0.48
CA LEU A 156 6.51 8.60 1.58
C LEU A 156 5.89 7.22 1.86
N ALA A 157 5.01 6.72 0.99
CA ALA A 157 4.35 5.42 1.16
C ALA A 157 5.35 4.26 1.35
N TYR A 158 6.55 4.35 0.77
CA TYR A 158 7.62 3.37 0.93
C TYR A 158 8.10 3.17 2.39
N LEU A 159 7.80 4.12 3.27
CA LEU A 159 8.14 4.01 4.70
C LEU A 159 7.13 3.18 5.50
N ALA A 160 5.96 2.87 4.94
CA ALA A 160 4.86 2.23 5.66
C ALA A 160 5.26 0.92 6.37
N THR A 161 5.96 0.03 5.68
CA THR A 161 6.43 -1.23 6.26
C THR A 161 7.40 -1.01 7.42
N ARG A 162 8.34 -0.07 7.26
CA ARG A 162 9.31 0.27 8.31
C ARG A 162 8.64 0.89 9.54
N ILE A 163 7.68 1.77 9.33
CA ILE A 163 6.89 2.39 10.37
C ILE A 163 6.06 1.34 11.12
N HIS A 164 5.43 0.42 10.37
CA HIS A 164 4.70 -0.69 10.98
C HIS A 164 5.61 -1.60 11.81
N GLN A 165 6.80 -1.93 11.32
CA GLN A 165 7.77 -2.73 12.08
C GLN A 165 8.20 -2.06 13.39
N HIS A 166 8.29 -0.71 13.40
CA HIS A 166 8.72 0.05 14.59
C HIS A 166 7.60 0.26 15.61
N TYR A 167 6.38 0.58 15.15
CA TYR A 167 5.25 0.96 16.03
C TYR A 167 4.13 -0.08 16.09
N GLY A 168 4.18 -1.14 15.31
CA GLY A 168 3.17 -2.19 15.28
C GLY A 168 1.78 -1.73 14.83
N ALA A 169 0.75 -2.38 15.34
CA ALA A 169 -0.64 -2.15 14.96
C ALA A 169 -1.18 -0.74 15.26
N GLY A 170 -0.56 -0.03 16.20
CA GLY A 170 -0.92 1.35 16.56
C GLY A 170 -0.35 2.43 15.64
N ALA A 171 0.54 2.06 14.72
CA ALA A 171 1.34 2.98 13.90
C ALA A 171 0.51 4.06 13.21
N HIS A 172 -0.56 3.69 12.51
CA HIS A 172 -1.41 4.63 11.79
C HIS A 172 -2.00 5.72 12.71
N ARG A 173 -2.57 5.31 13.86
CA ARG A 173 -3.16 6.25 14.82
C ARG A 173 -2.13 7.15 15.48
N LEU A 174 -0.95 6.59 15.79
CA LEU A 174 0.16 7.36 16.37
C LEU A 174 0.62 8.45 15.41
N ILE A 175 0.89 8.10 14.13
CA ILE A 175 1.38 9.04 13.13
C ILE A 175 0.33 10.11 12.80
N ALA A 176 -0.96 9.73 12.71
CA ALA A 176 -2.03 10.69 12.47
C ALA A 176 -2.15 11.74 13.59
N ARG A 177 -1.84 11.37 14.84
CA ARG A 177 -1.89 12.29 16.01
C ARG A 177 -0.57 13.02 16.27
N SER A 178 0.54 12.35 16.03
CA SER A 178 1.88 12.85 16.34
C SER A 178 2.86 12.52 15.22
N PRO A 179 2.83 13.24 14.09
CA PRO A 179 3.69 12.97 12.94
C PRO A 179 5.19 13.02 13.29
N TYR A 180 5.58 13.83 14.26
CA TYR A 180 6.97 13.93 14.71
C TYR A 180 7.51 12.67 15.40
N ALA A 181 6.64 11.74 15.85
CA ALA A 181 7.06 10.42 16.29
C ALA A 181 7.85 9.66 15.21
N LEU A 182 7.62 9.98 13.94
CA LEU A 182 8.38 9.42 12.83
C LEU A 182 9.88 9.64 12.88
N THR A 183 10.36 10.68 13.58
CA THR A 183 11.80 10.94 13.73
C THR A 183 12.55 9.83 14.47
N SER A 184 11.84 8.99 15.21
CA SER A 184 12.40 7.79 15.87
C SER A 184 12.58 6.61 14.88
N VAL A 185 12.02 6.70 13.67
CA VAL A 185 12.15 5.65 12.66
C VAL A 185 13.43 5.88 11.85
N PHE A 186 14.28 4.87 11.76
CA PHE A 186 15.52 4.95 11.00
C PHE A 186 15.27 5.42 9.56
N GLY A 187 15.99 6.46 9.13
CA GLY A 187 15.87 7.06 7.80
C GLY A 187 14.75 8.10 7.66
N VAL A 188 14.05 8.44 8.74
CA VAL A 188 13.08 9.54 8.77
C VAL A 188 13.67 10.71 9.57
N GLY A 189 14.14 11.73 8.87
CA GLY A 189 14.59 12.97 9.49
C GLY A 189 13.43 13.92 9.82
N PHE A 190 13.73 14.96 10.62
CA PHE A 190 12.76 15.98 11.02
C PHE A 190 12.04 16.62 9.83
N ALA A 191 12.75 16.93 8.73
CA ALA A 191 12.16 17.52 7.53
C ALA A 191 11.06 16.64 6.89
N LEU A 192 11.17 15.30 6.97
CA LEU A 192 10.15 14.39 6.48
C LEU A 192 8.95 14.34 7.42
N ALA A 193 9.19 14.30 8.73
CA ALA A 193 8.13 14.34 9.74
C ALA A 193 7.35 15.66 9.67
N ASP A 194 8.04 16.79 9.49
CA ASP A 194 7.46 18.11 9.33
C ASP A 194 6.58 18.23 8.05
N ARG A 195 7.01 17.63 6.94
CA ARG A 195 6.20 17.56 5.71
C ARG A 195 4.88 16.83 5.94
N ILE A 196 4.91 15.70 6.64
CA ILE A 196 3.70 14.94 6.99
C ILE A 196 2.82 15.73 7.96
N ALA A 197 3.41 16.35 8.99
CA ALA A 197 2.69 17.17 9.95
C ALA A 197 1.90 18.31 9.28
N ARG A 198 2.55 19.03 8.37
CA ARG A 198 1.89 20.08 7.56
C ARG A 198 0.77 19.53 6.70
N GLY A 199 0.98 18.38 6.03
CA GLY A 199 -0.03 17.74 5.21
C GLY A 199 -1.24 17.24 5.99
N LEU A 200 -1.06 16.86 7.25
CA LEU A 200 -2.12 16.47 8.18
C LEU A 200 -2.77 17.66 8.91
N GLY A 201 -2.35 18.90 8.62
CA GLY A 201 -2.88 20.08 9.30
C GLY A 201 -2.47 20.20 10.78
N VAL A 202 -1.45 19.46 11.21
CA VAL A 202 -0.90 19.55 12.55
C VAL A 202 0.02 20.78 12.57
N ALA A 203 -0.33 21.79 13.38
CA ALA A 203 0.48 23.00 13.55
C ALA A 203 1.90 22.65 14.04
N ALA A 204 2.89 23.41 13.57
CA ALA A 204 4.29 23.23 13.96
C ALA A 204 4.59 23.53 15.44
N ASP A 205 3.59 23.94 16.20
CA ASP A 205 3.68 24.26 17.62
C ASP A 205 3.52 23.00 18.48
N GLY A 206 4.52 22.13 18.45
CA GLY A 206 4.75 21.16 19.49
C GLY A 206 5.42 21.85 20.69
N PRO A 207 5.15 21.42 21.93
CA PRO A 207 5.73 22.06 23.13
C PRO A 207 7.26 22.05 23.04
N GLN A 208 7.85 23.20 23.41
CA GLN A 208 9.28 23.39 23.62
C GLN A 208 9.79 22.50 24.75
#